data_057aadec95fcc00132798a917f26911b
#
_entry.id   057aadec95fcc00132798a917f26911b
#
_cell.length_a   1.000
_cell.length_b   1.000
_cell.length_c   1.000
_cell.angle_alpha   90.00
_cell.angle_beta   90.00
_cell.angle_gamma   90.00
#
_symmetry.space_group_name_H-M   'P 1'
#
loop_
_entity.id
_entity.type
_entity.pdbx_description
1 polymer ?
#
loop_
_entity_poly.entity_id
_entity_poly.type
_entity_poly.pdbx_seq_one_letter_code
_entity_poly.pdbx_strand_id
1 'polypeptide(L)'
;MQNRQVIFVKRPVGEVTADCFELRDAETPDPADGEVLIRNIYLSCDPYMRSQMDENSGYARGAFGLGSVMPARVVGQIVKSRREGFADGDFVWGFFNWELYTCHLAGADLWHVDPAHGPISHGISVLGMPGLTAYAGMMNIGKVQPGETVFVSAASGAVGSVAGQL
;
A
#
# COMPACT_ATOMS: atom_id res chain seq x y z
N MET A 1 -21.83 8.75 3.84
CA MET A 1 -20.73 8.74 4.87
C MET A 1 -19.75 9.84 4.50
N GLN A 2 -19.07 10.45 5.47
CA GLN A 2 -18.06 11.47 5.21
C GLN A 2 -16.71 10.81 4.95
N ASN A 3 -16.05 11.18 3.86
CA ASN A 3 -14.68 10.77 3.55
C ASN A 3 -13.71 11.86 3.99
N ARG A 4 -12.47 11.49 4.29
CA ARG A 4 -11.37 12.42 4.57
C ARG A 4 -10.14 11.96 3.85
N GLN A 5 -9.49 12.87 3.15
CA GLN A 5 -8.38 12.61 2.23
C GLN A 5 -7.12 13.34 2.69
N VAL A 6 -5.95 12.75 2.42
CA VAL A 6 -4.65 13.41 2.56
C VAL A 6 -4.19 13.85 1.17
N ILE A 7 -4.15 15.15 0.96
CA ILE A 7 -3.77 15.76 -0.31
C ILE A 7 -2.30 16.16 -0.27
N PHE A 8 -1.55 15.80 -1.31
CA PHE A 8 -0.16 16.23 -1.48
C PHE A 8 -0.13 17.63 -2.08
N VAL A 9 0.21 18.65 -1.30
CA VAL A 9 0.10 20.06 -1.70
C VAL A 9 1.43 20.74 -1.93
N LYS A 10 2.53 20.18 -1.43
CA LYS A 10 3.86 20.81 -1.52
C LYS A 10 4.95 19.75 -1.62
N ARG A 11 5.90 19.94 -2.53
CA ARG A 11 7.09 19.09 -2.61
C ARG A 11 8.06 19.39 -1.47
N PRO A 12 8.55 18.38 -0.74
CA PRO A 12 9.51 18.59 0.34
C PRO A 12 10.88 19.02 -0.21
N VAL A 13 11.52 19.94 0.49
CA VAL A 13 12.93 20.26 0.30
C VAL A 13 13.70 19.70 1.50
N GLY A 14 14.48 18.63 1.28
CA GLY A 14 15.07 17.85 2.38
C GLY A 14 14.07 16.88 3.00
N GLU A 15 13.82 17.02 4.30
CA GLU A 15 12.87 16.16 5.04
C GLU A 15 11.42 16.47 4.68
N VAL A 16 10.58 15.46 4.83
CA VAL A 16 9.12 15.59 4.65
C VAL A 16 8.52 16.19 5.91
N THR A 17 7.79 17.28 5.75
CA THR A 17 7.14 18.02 6.83
C THR A 17 5.62 18.02 6.67
N ALA A 18 4.87 18.27 7.73
CA ALA A 18 3.41 18.22 7.73
C ALA A 18 2.77 19.19 6.72
N ASP A 19 3.42 20.31 6.41
CA ASP A 19 2.95 21.28 5.43
C ASP A 19 3.04 20.82 3.97
N CYS A 20 3.63 19.64 3.73
CA CYS A 20 3.54 18.97 2.42
C CYS A 20 2.13 18.39 2.16
N PHE A 21 1.29 18.31 3.17
CA PHE A 21 -0.01 17.65 3.12
C PHE A 21 -1.12 18.55 3.66
N GLU A 22 -2.32 18.36 3.10
CA GLU A 22 -3.57 18.98 3.54
C GLU A 22 -4.59 17.87 3.83
N LEU A 23 -5.30 17.97 4.95
CA LEU A 23 -6.47 17.13 5.20
C LEU A 23 -7.70 17.79 4.58
N ARG A 24 -8.41 17.06 3.72
CA ARG A 24 -9.59 17.54 3.02
C ARG A 24 -10.77 16.61 3.25
N ASP A 25 -11.89 17.18 3.68
CA ASP A 25 -13.15 16.45 3.75
C ASP A 25 -13.74 16.33 2.34
N ALA A 26 -14.32 15.16 2.05
CA ALA A 26 -14.95 14.84 0.78
C ALA A 26 -16.19 13.97 1.00
N GLU A 27 -17.03 13.86 -0.01
CA GLU A 27 -18.10 12.87 0.01
C GLU A 27 -17.55 11.47 -0.25
N THR A 28 -18.16 10.47 0.42
CA THR A 28 -17.84 9.07 0.11
C THR A 28 -18.43 8.72 -1.25
N PRO A 29 -17.63 8.25 -2.23
CA PRO A 29 -18.12 7.90 -3.54
C PRO A 29 -19.05 6.67 -3.48
N ASP A 30 -19.96 6.55 -4.44
CA ASP A 30 -20.73 5.32 -4.68
C ASP A 30 -20.07 4.54 -5.82
N PRO A 31 -19.75 3.23 -5.64
CA PRO A 31 -19.06 2.47 -6.66
C PRO A 31 -19.94 2.27 -7.90
N ALA A 32 -19.35 2.43 -9.08
CA ALA A 32 -19.95 2.07 -10.36
C ALA A 32 -19.87 0.55 -10.61
N ASP A 33 -20.46 0.09 -11.73
CA ASP A 33 -20.40 -1.32 -12.11
C ASP A 33 -18.94 -1.77 -12.32
N GLY A 34 -18.59 -2.89 -11.71
CA GLY A 34 -17.23 -3.43 -11.70
C GLY A 34 -16.30 -2.81 -10.65
N GLU A 35 -16.77 -1.87 -9.85
CA GLU A 35 -15.99 -1.22 -8.77
C GLU A 35 -16.38 -1.74 -7.39
N VAL A 36 -15.54 -1.44 -6.41
CA VAL A 36 -15.78 -1.69 -4.99
C VAL A 36 -15.49 -0.45 -4.16
N LEU A 37 -16.31 -0.17 -3.16
CA LEU A 37 -16.04 0.83 -2.14
C LEU A 37 -15.37 0.15 -0.94
N ILE A 38 -14.19 0.61 -0.59
CA ILE A 38 -13.35 0.05 0.46
C ILE A 38 -13.21 1.06 1.58
N ARG A 39 -13.45 0.62 2.82
CA ARG A 39 -13.03 1.33 4.02
C ARG A 39 -11.58 0.99 4.31
N ASN A 40 -10.69 1.96 4.20
CA ASN A 40 -9.27 1.78 4.45
C ASN A 40 -9.01 1.57 5.96
N ILE A 41 -8.16 0.58 6.31
CA ILE A 41 -7.86 0.21 7.69
C ILE A 41 -6.37 0.42 8.00
N TYR A 42 -5.49 -0.06 7.12
CA TYR A 42 -4.05 0.11 7.24
C TYR A 42 -3.46 0.70 5.97
N LEU A 43 -2.62 1.70 6.14
CA LEU A 43 -1.85 2.35 5.06
C LEU A 43 -0.37 2.00 5.23
N SER A 44 0.30 1.67 4.13
CA SER A 44 1.75 1.52 4.12
C SER A 44 2.42 2.86 3.87
N CYS A 45 3.42 3.19 4.69
CA CYS A 45 4.29 4.34 4.48
C CYS A 45 5.66 3.81 4.01
N ASP A 46 5.88 3.84 2.72
CA ASP A 46 7.03 3.19 2.09
C ASP A 46 8.14 4.20 1.72
N PRO A 47 9.44 3.82 1.83
CA PRO A 47 10.55 4.72 1.50
C PRO A 47 10.52 5.29 0.08
N TYR A 48 10.02 4.54 -0.91
CA TYR A 48 9.92 5.00 -2.29
C TYR A 48 9.03 6.25 -2.46
N MET A 49 8.07 6.47 -1.54
CA MET A 49 7.18 7.63 -1.58
C MET A 49 7.96 8.93 -1.51
N ARG A 50 9.07 8.98 -0.73
CA ARG A 50 9.92 10.18 -0.68
C ARG A 50 10.48 10.52 -2.06
N SER A 51 10.93 9.53 -2.82
CA SER A 51 11.42 9.73 -4.19
C SER A 51 10.32 10.21 -5.14
N GLN A 52 9.09 9.69 -4.99
CA GLN A 52 7.95 10.12 -5.82
C GLN A 52 7.41 11.51 -5.45
N MET A 53 7.78 12.07 -4.30
CA MET A 53 7.48 13.46 -3.96
C MET A 53 8.34 14.46 -4.74
N ASP A 54 9.45 14.02 -5.32
CA ASP A 54 10.30 14.88 -6.17
C ASP A 54 9.73 14.92 -7.60
N GLU A 55 9.83 16.07 -8.25
CA GLU A 55 9.31 16.27 -9.62
C GLU A 55 9.98 15.34 -10.63
N ASN A 56 11.28 15.10 -10.45
CA ASN A 56 12.10 14.26 -11.31
C ASN A 56 12.28 12.86 -10.70
N SER A 57 11.19 12.25 -10.24
CA SER A 57 11.23 10.90 -9.69
C SER A 57 11.70 9.88 -10.74
N GLY A 58 12.75 9.13 -10.41
CA GLY A 58 13.22 7.99 -11.23
C GLY A 58 12.37 6.73 -11.11
N TYR A 59 11.29 6.76 -10.33
CA TYR A 59 10.40 5.61 -10.17
C TYR A 59 9.51 5.40 -11.40
N ALA A 60 9.25 4.13 -11.76
CA ALA A 60 8.47 3.76 -12.94
C ALA A 60 7.05 4.39 -12.99
N ARG A 61 6.46 4.70 -11.84
CA ARG A 61 5.15 5.37 -11.72
C ARG A 61 5.24 6.90 -11.77
N GLY A 62 6.45 7.47 -11.88
CA GLY A 62 6.67 8.91 -11.92
C GLY A 62 6.47 9.60 -10.56
N ALA A 63 6.39 10.91 -10.60
CA ALA A 63 6.18 11.76 -9.42
C ALA A 63 4.70 11.84 -9.02
N PHE A 64 4.45 12.03 -7.72
CA PHE A 64 3.11 12.36 -7.25
C PHE A 64 2.65 13.72 -7.75
N GLY A 65 1.38 13.80 -8.15
CA GLY A 65 0.76 15.06 -8.57
C GLY A 65 0.47 15.96 -7.38
N LEU A 66 0.84 17.23 -7.49
CA LEU A 66 0.40 18.24 -6.51
C LEU A 66 -1.12 18.43 -6.62
N GLY A 67 -1.79 18.55 -5.46
CA GLY A 67 -3.25 18.65 -5.37
C GLY A 67 -3.99 17.31 -5.45
N SER A 68 -3.27 16.18 -5.64
CA SER A 68 -3.86 14.83 -5.68
C SER A 68 -3.87 14.19 -4.29
N VAL A 69 -4.80 13.25 -4.09
CA VAL A 69 -4.79 12.39 -2.91
C VAL A 69 -3.53 11.52 -2.94
N MET A 70 -2.85 11.38 -1.80
CA MET A 70 -1.66 10.53 -1.68
C MET A 70 -2.00 9.07 -1.96
N PRO A 71 -1.32 8.42 -2.92
CA PRO A 71 -1.51 6.99 -3.15
C PRO A 71 -0.64 6.15 -2.21
N ALA A 72 -1.12 4.96 -1.87
CA ALA A 72 -0.38 3.99 -1.06
C ALA A 72 -0.83 2.55 -1.31
N ARG A 73 -0.06 1.60 -0.78
CA ARG A 73 -0.56 0.25 -0.52
C ARG A 73 -1.42 0.27 0.73
N VAL A 74 -2.60 -0.31 0.64
CA VAL A 74 -3.61 -0.25 1.70
C VAL A 74 -4.23 -1.61 1.88
N VAL A 75 -4.56 -1.96 3.12
CA VAL A 75 -5.51 -3.01 3.46
C VAL A 75 -6.79 -2.36 3.95
N GLY A 76 -7.91 -2.81 3.42
CA GLY A 76 -9.22 -2.33 3.80
C GLY A 76 -10.28 -3.42 3.77
N GLN A 77 -11.49 -3.04 4.13
CA GLN A 77 -12.67 -3.89 4.06
C GLN A 77 -13.66 -3.33 3.05
N ILE A 78 -14.15 -4.18 2.16
CA ILE A 78 -15.19 -3.84 1.21
C ILE A 78 -16.48 -3.53 1.98
N VAL A 79 -17.01 -2.34 1.80
CA VAL A 79 -18.28 -1.91 2.40
C VAL A 79 -19.42 -1.92 1.39
N LYS A 80 -19.10 -1.91 0.11
CA LYS A 80 -20.06 -2.06 -0.99
C LYS A 80 -19.34 -2.58 -2.23
N SER A 81 -19.82 -3.68 -2.82
CA SER A 81 -19.27 -4.25 -4.04
C SER A 81 -20.26 -4.20 -5.19
N ARG A 82 -19.78 -3.83 -6.38
CA ARG A 82 -20.41 -4.05 -7.68
C ARG A 82 -19.45 -4.79 -8.63
N ARG A 83 -18.48 -5.52 -8.08
CA ARG A 83 -17.45 -6.25 -8.81
C ARG A 83 -17.59 -7.74 -8.56
N GLU A 84 -17.66 -8.52 -9.63
CA GLU A 84 -17.66 -9.98 -9.54
C GLU A 84 -16.40 -10.51 -8.83
N GLY A 85 -16.58 -11.54 -7.99
CA GLY A 85 -15.51 -12.16 -7.21
C GLY A 85 -15.16 -11.42 -5.90
N PHE A 86 -15.83 -10.31 -5.56
CA PHE A 86 -15.62 -9.55 -4.33
C PHE A 86 -16.96 -9.24 -3.66
N ALA A 87 -17.08 -9.54 -2.36
CA ALA A 87 -18.30 -9.36 -1.59
C ALA A 87 -18.15 -8.27 -0.51
N ASP A 88 -19.29 -7.70 -0.09
CA ASP A 88 -19.35 -6.83 1.08
C ASP A 88 -18.83 -7.61 2.30
N GLY A 89 -17.92 -6.98 3.05
CA GLY A 89 -17.26 -7.58 4.20
C GLY A 89 -15.90 -8.22 3.93
N ASP A 90 -15.54 -8.50 2.68
CA ASP A 90 -14.23 -9.04 2.32
C ASP A 90 -13.12 -8.08 2.73
N PHE A 91 -12.01 -8.66 3.23
CA PHE A 91 -10.77 -7.90 3.40
C PHE A 91 -9.93 -8.01 2.13
N VAL A 92 -9.40 -6.87 1.72
CA VAL A 92 -8.63 -6.76 0.47
C VAL A 92 -7.42 -5.86 0.66
N TRP A 93 -6.40 -6.08 -0.18
CA TRP A 93 -5.30 -5.13 -0.29
C TRP A 93 -5.08 -4.75 -1.75
N GLY A 94 -4.52 -3.55 -1.96
CA GLY A 94 -4.23 -3.02 -3.27
C GLY A 94 -3.49 -1.70 -3.19
N PHE A 95 -3.43 -1.01 -4.33
CA PHE A 95 -2.85 0.32 -4.44
C PHE A 95 -4.00 1.33 -4.45
N PHE A 96 -4.26 1.95 -3.28
CA PHE A 96 -5.36 2.87 -3.05
C PHE A 96 -4.84 4.26 -2.69
N ASN A 97 -5.66 5.03 -1.98
CA ASN A 97 -5.35 6.39 -1.56
C ASN A 97 -5.28 6.53 -0.03
N TRP A 98 -4.59 7.55 0.44
CA TRP A 98 -4.64 7.99 1.83
C TRP A 98 -5.95 8.72 2.10
N GLU A 99 -6.98 7.96 2.33
CA GLU A 99 -8.33 8.44 2.62
C GLU A 99 -9.09 7.40 3.45
N LEU A 100 -10.23 7.77 4.02
CA LEU A 100 -11.02 6.82 4.82
C LEU A 100 -11.73 5.80 3.95
N TYR A 101 -12.22 6.20 2.79
CA TYR A 101 -12.95 5.35 1.84
C TYR A 101 -12.42 5.56 0.43
N THR A 102 -11.99 4.49 -0.19
CA THR A 102 -11.55 4.51 -1.60
C THR A 102 -12.53 3.74 -2.47
N CYS A 103 -12.93 4.34 -3.59
CA CYS A 103 -13.58 3.61 -4.67
C CYS A 103 -12.49 3.04 -5.58
N HIS A 104 -12.40 1.69 -5.64
CA HIS A 104 -11.37 1.02 -6.42
C HIS A 104 -11.90 0.65 -7.80
N LEU A 105 -11.16 1.09 -8.83
CA LEU A 105 -11.56 1.05 -10.22
C LEU A 105 -11.76 -0.37 -10.78
N ALA A 106 -12.68 -0.51 -11.68
CA ALA A 106 -12.89 -1.73 -12.44
C ALA A 106 -11.61 -2.17 -13.17
N GLY A 107 -11.29 -3.46 -13.10
CA GLY A 107 -10.12 -4.04 -13.76
C GLY A 107 -8.76 -3.74 -13.12
N ALA A 108 -8.67 -2.88 -12.11
CA ALA A 108 -7.43 -2.68 -11.36
C ALA A 108 -7.16 -3.85 -10.41
N ASP A 109 -5.86 -4.07 -10.11
CA ASP A 109 -5.42 -5.18 -9.26
C ASP A 109 -5.95 -5.05 -7.84
N LEU A 110 -6.63 -6.09 -7.38
CA LEU A 110 -7.19 -6.18 -6.04
C LEU A 110 -7.04 -7.64 -5.55
N TRP A 111 -6.54 -7.81 -4.33
CA TRP A 111 -6.29 -9.13 -3.77
C TRP A 111 -7.00 -9.31 -2.45
N HIS A 112 -7.56 -10.51 -2.25
CA HIS A 112 -8.16 -10.88 -0.97
C HIS A 112 -7.11 -11.01 0.13
N VAL A 113 -7.51 -10.69 1.35
CA VAL A 113 -6.78 -10.98 2.58
C VAL A 113 -7.66 -11.89 3.42
N ASP A 114 -7.22 -13.12 3.63
CA ASP A 114 -7.96 -14.07 4.49
C ASP A 114 -7.51 -13.88 5.95
N PRO A 115 -8.41 -13.40 6.83
CA PRO A 115 -8.11 -13.23 8.25
C PRO A 115 -7.84 -14.54 8.99
N ALA A 116 -8.18 -15.69 8.42
CA ALA A 116 -7.85 -17.00 8.98
C ALA A 116 -6.34 -17.29 8.93
N HIS A 117 -5.61 -16.66 8.02
CA HIS A 117 -4.15 -16.80 7.90
C HIS A 117 -3.36 -15.83 8.78
N GLY A 118 -4.02 -15.00 9.58
CA GLY A 118 -3.39 -14.06 10.51
C GLY A 118 -3.93 -12.64 10.40
N PRO A 119 -3.31 -11.69 11.09
CA PRO A 119 -3.71 -10.28 11.04
C PRO A 119 -3.80 -9.74 9.61
N ILE A 120 -4.85 -9.00 9.31
CA ILE A 120 -5.07 -8.44 7.96
C ILE A 120 -3.95 -7.50 7.51
N SER A 121 -3.21 -6.88 8.45
CA SER A 121 -2.01 -6.07 8.15
C SER A 121 -0.91 -6.85 7.42
N HIS A 122 -0.95 -8.19 7.46
CA HIS A 122 -0.04 -9.04 6.69
C HIS A 122 -0.13 -8.78 5.18
N GLY A 123 -1.28 -8.34 4.67
CA GLY A 123 -1.47 -8.00 3.25
C GLY A 123 -0.57 -6.87 2.73
N ILE A 124 -0.07 -5.99 3.60
CA ILE A 124 0.91 -4.93 3.25
C ILE A 124 2.28 -5.14 3.91
N SER A 125 2.50 -6.26 4.60
CA SER A 125 3.76 -6.62 5.25
C SER A 125 4.31 -7.95 4.74
N VAL A 126 4.26 -9.02 5.54
CA VAL A 126 4.87 -10.33 5.22
C VAL A 126 4.23 -11.02 4.01
N LEU A 127 2.92 -10.89 3.79
CA LEU A 127 2.22 -11.41 2.61
C LEU A 127 2.10 -10.38 1.49
N GLY A 128 2.60 -9.15 1.70
CA GLY A 128 2.63 -8.07 0.73
C GLY A 128 4.01 -7.86 0.11
N MET A 129 4.25 -6.62 -0.34
CA MET A 129 5.49 -6.24 -1.03
C MET A 129 6.77 -6.46 -0.21
N PRO A 130 6.82 -6.18 1.12
CA PRO A 130 8.02 -6.44 1.90
C PRO A 130 8.40 -7.92 1.94
N GLY A 131 7.41 -8.81 2.16
CA GLY A 131 7.65 -10.25 2.17
C GLY A 131 8.06 -10.80 0.81
N LEU A 132 7.40 -10.36 -0.26
CA LEU A 132 7.77 -10.73 -1.62
C LEU A 132 9.20 -10.25 -1.96
N THR A 133 9.58 -9.06 -1.52
CA THR A 133 10.93 -8.53 -1.72
C THR A 133 11.98 -9.38 -0.98
N ALA A 134 11.70 -9.75 0.28
CA ALA A 134 12.57 -10.62 1.06
C ALA A 134 12.73 -12.00 0.38
N TYR A 135 11.60 -12.61 0.01
CA TYR A 135 11.59 -13.92 -0.66
C TYR A 135 12.37 -13.89 -1.98
N ALA A 136 12.09 -12.92 -2.84
CA ALA A 136 12.80 -12.78 -4.11
C ALA A 136 14.30 -12.55 -3.91
N GLY A 137 14.69 -11.72 -2.96
CA GLY A 137 16.09 -11.46 -2.61
C GLY A 137 16.81 -12.70 -2.11
N MET A 138 16.22 -13.43 -1.18
CA MET A 138 16.84 -14.60 -0.56
C MET A 138 16.82 -15.83 -1.49
N MET A 139 15.66 -16.15 -2.05
CA MET A 139 15.44 -17.42 -2.76
C MET A 139 15.77 -17.33 -4.25
N ASN A 140 15.36 -16.26 -4.93
CA ASN A 140 15.50 -16.18 -6.38
C ASN A 140 16.85 -15.56 -6.80
N ILE A 141 17.32 -14.55 -6.09
CA ILE A 141 18.56 -13.81 -6.41
C ILE A 141 19.73 -14.37 -5.62
N GLY A 142 19.62 -14.37 -4.28
CA GLY A 142 20.67 -14.87 -3.39
C GLY A 142 20.89 -16.38 -3.49
N LYS A 143 19.80 -17.13 -3.72
CA LYS A 143 19.80 -18.60 -3.83
C LYS A 143 20.51 -19.26 -2.63
N VAL A 144 20.21 -18.72 -1.44
CA VAL A 144 20.84 -19.13 -0.18
C VAL A 144 20.67 -20.63 0.04
N GLN A 145 21.77 -21.30 0.42
CA GLN A 145 21.83 -22.74 0.65
C GLN A 145 22.02 -23.06 2.14
N PRO A 146 21.55 -24.24 2.59
CA PRO A 146 21.82 -24.68 3.95
C PRO A 146 23.31 -24.68 4.30
N GLY A 147 23.66 -24.09 5.45
CA GLY A 147 25.04 -23.99 5.93
C GLY A 147 25.76 -22.69 5.52
N GLU A 148 25.15 -21.85 4.70
CA GLU A 148 25.70 -20.54 4.36
C GLU A 148 25.42 -19.53 5.49
N THR A 149 26.30 -18.53 5.62
CA THR A 149 26.11 -17.40 6.53
C THR A 149 25.55 -16.23 5.77
N VAL A 150 24.40 -15.73 6.22
CA VAL A 150 23.72 -14.58 5.60
C VAL A 150 23.83 -13.36 6.52
N PHE A 151 24.26 -12.25 5.97
CA PHE A 151 24.24 -10.95 6.65
C PHE A 151 23.05 -10.13 6.13
N VAL A 152 22.15 -9.72 7.03
CA VAL A 152 20.97 -8.90 6.71
C VAL A 152 21.15 -7.53 7.36
N SER A 153 21.37 -6.49 6.55
CA SER A 153 21.33 -5.10 7.02
C SER A 153 19.89 -4.67 7.31
N ALA A 154 19.70 -3.75 8.26
CA ALA A 154 18.37 -3.31 8.68
C ALA A 154 17.43 -4.49 9.04
N ALA A 155 17.93 -5.48 9.77
CA ALA A 155 17.24 -6.73 10.08
C ALA A 155 15.90 -6.55 10.86
N SER A 156 15.69 -5.40 11.52
CA SER A 156 14.42 -5.06 12.19
C SER A 156 13.41 -4.35 11.27
N GLY A 157 13.80 -4.02 10.04
CA GLY A 157 12.91 -3.39 9.05
C GLY A 157 11.92 -4.37 8.44
N ALA A 158 10.93 -3.84 7.68
CA ALA A 158 9.85 -4.64 7.11
C ALA A 158 10.33 -5.77 6.18
N VAL A 159 11.37 -5.54 5.37
CA VAL A 159 11.98 -6.55 4.51
C VAL A 159 12.98 -7.40 5.29
N GLY A 160 13.87 -6.75 6.08
CA GLY A 160 14.96 -7.44 6.78
C GLY A 160 14.46 -8.44 7.82
N SER A 161 13.38 -8.12 8.54
CA SER A 161 12.79 -9.03 9.53
C SER A 161 12.20 -10.30 8.90
N VAL A 162 11.70 -10.23 7.67
CA VAL A 162 11.24 -11.41 6.91
C VAL A 162 12.44 -12.18 6.36
N ALA A 163 13.43 -11.48 5.77
CA ALA A 163 14.63 -12.11 5.22
C ALA A 163 15.39 -12.95 6.26
N GLY A 164 15.44 -12.47 7.52
CA GLY A 164 16.08 -13.22 8.60
C GLY A 164 15.31 -14.44 9.11
N GLN A 165 14.09 -14.66 8.65
CA GLN A 165 13.22 -15.79 9.00
C GLN A 165 13.09 -16.83 7.87
N LEU A 166 13.47 -16.48 6.67
CA LEU A 166 13.49 -17.37 5.50
C LEU A 166 14.72 -18.29 5.53
#